data_698373307dc8cfb8ba3e5d3dfa096ee5
#
_entry.id   698373307dc8cfb8ba3e5d3dfa096ee5
#
_cell.length_a   1.000
_cell.length_b   1.000
_cell.length_c   1.000
_cell.angle_alpha   90.00
_cell.angle_beta   90.00
_cell.angle_gamma   90.00
#
_symmetry.space_group_name_H-M   'P 1'
#
loop_
_entity.id
_entity.type
_entity.pdbx_description
1 polymer ?
#
loop_
_entity_poly.entity_id
_entity_poly.type
_entity_poly.pdbx_seq_one_letter_code
_entity_poly.pdbx_strand_id
1 'polypeptide(L)'
;RIVLEPLGLPRNEINNRINELMADLGIEYLRHNKGYALSGGERRRVEIMRSLSTRPRFILLDEPFAGIDPLAVIELQKIIHGLKDKGLGILISDHNVRETLQVCDFAYIMNAGQILTSGVAEDIIESEVARKMYLGENFTM
;
A
#
# COMPACT_ATOMS: atom_id res chain seq x y z
N ARG A 1 0.25 -4.10 -19.11
CA ARG A 1 0.81 -4.69 -20.33
C ARG A 1 2.14 -4.04 -20.69
N ILE A 2 2.20 -2.71 -20.80
CA ILE A 2 3.42 -1.94 -21.13
C ILE A 2 4.62 -2.31 -20.23
N VAL A 3 4.40 -2.58 -18.96
CA VAL A 3 5.47 -2.96 -18.00
C VAL A 3 5.97 -4.40 -18.22
N LEU A 4 5.14 -5.28 -18.74
CA LEU A 4 5.47 -6.70 -18.94
C LEU A 4 6.05 -7.01 -20.34
N GLU A 5 5.74 -6.19 -21.33
CA GLU A 5 6.24 -6.40 -22.69
C GLU A 5 7.80 -6.38 -22.80
N PRO A 6 8.52 -5.49 -22.07
CA PRO A 6 9.98 -5.49 -22.09
C PRO A 6 10.64 -6.72 -21.48
N LEU A 7 9.90 -7.54 -20.74
CA LEU A 7 10.43 -8.77 -20.13
C LEU A 7 10.54 -9.94 -21.13
N GLY A 8 10.13 -9.75 -22.38
CA GLY A 8 10.22 -10.79 -23.41
C GLY A 8 9.31 -12.00 -23.18
N LEU A 9 8.32 -11.89 -22.30
CA LEU A 9 7.40 -12.98 -21.99
C LEU A 9 6.42 -13.25 -23.13
N PRO A 10 6.02 -14.52 -23.36
CA PRO A 10 4.96 -14.87 -24.29
C PRO A 10 3.63 -14.17 -23.95
N ARG A 11 2.83 -13.84 -24.95
CA ARG A 11 1.55 -13.13 -24.78
C ARG A 11 0.58 -13.81 -23.81
N ASN A 12 0.54 -15.16 -23.84
CA ASN A 12 -0.27 -15.94 -22.91
C ASN A 12 0.17 -15.77 -21.45
N GLU A 13 1.46 -15.78 -21.19
CA GLU A 13 1.99 -15.54 -19.83
C GLU A 13 1.69 -14.13 -19.34
N ILE A 14 1.86 -13.12 -20.19
CA ILE A 14 1.49 -11.74 -19.88
C ILE A 14 0.01 -11.64 -19.52
N ASN A 15 -0.89 -12.26 -20.31
CA ASN A 15 -2.31 -12.21 -20.05
C ASN A 15 -2.68 -12.95 -18.75
N ASN A 16 -2.10 -14.12 -18.51
CA ASN A 16 -2.30 -14.88 -17.27
C ASN A 16 -1.87 -14.04 -16.05
N ARG A 17 -0.70 -13.42 -16.12
CA ARG A 17 -0.20 -12.58 -15.04
C ARG A 17 -1.11 -11.36 -14.78
N ILE A 18 -1.61 -10.72 -15.83
CA ILE A 18 -2.59 -9.62 -15.69
C ILE A 18 -3.86 -10.13 -15.01
N ASN A 19 -4.38 -11.29 -15.42
CA ASN A 19 -5.61 -11.86 -14.84
C ASN A 19 -5.43 -12.15 -13.34
N GLU A 20 -4.33 -12.81 -12.97
CA GLU A 20 -3.98 -13.11 -11.57
C GLU A 20 -3.94 -11.83 -10.74
N LEU A 21 -3.20 -10.82 -11.18
CA LEU A 21 -3.04 -9.58 -10.44
C LEU A 21 -4.35 -8.78 -10.34
N MET A 22 -5.18 -8.80 -11.38
CA MET A 22 -6.48 -8.15 -11.35
C MET A 22 -7.41 -8.81 -10.34
N ALA A 23 -7.41 -10.15 -10.27
CA ALA A 23 -8.17 -10.92 -9.30
C ALA A 23 -7.67 -10.68 -7.86
N ASP A 24 -6.35 -10.75 -7.65
CA ASP A 24 -5.71 -10.49 -6.34
C ASP A 24 -6.06 -9.11 -5.77
N LEU A 25 -6.28 -8.13 -6.63
CA LEU A 25 -6.56 -6.74 -6.25
C LEU A 25 -8.04 -6.37 -6.37
N GLY A 26 -8.91 -7.30 -6.79
CA GLY A 26 -10.36 -7.09 -6.94
C GLY A 26 -10.71 -6.01 -7.97
N ILE A 27 -9.99 -5.96 -9.09
CA ILE A 27 -10.15 -4.93 -10.13
C ILE A 27 -10.43 -5.48 -11.52
N GLU A 28 -10.94 -6.73 -11.65
CA GLU A 28 -11.23 -7.35 -12.93
C GLU A 28 -12.24 -6.55 -13.76
N TYR A 29 -13.19 -5.92 -13.08
CA TYR A 29 -14.20 -5.07 -13.71
C TYR A 29 -13.62 -3.82 -14.41
N LEU A 30 -12.40 -3.41 -14.04
CA LEU A 30 -11.71 -2.26 -14.63
C LEU A 30 -10.97 -2.58 -15.92
N ARG A 31 -10.95 -3.84 -16.37
CA ARG A 31 -10.14 -4.30 -17.52
C ARG A 31 -10.24 -3.42 -18.77
N HIS A 32 -11.40 -2.89 -19.03
CA HIS A 32 -11.69 -2.09 -20.22
C HIS A 32 -11.87 -0.60 -19.92
N ASN A 33 -11.72 -0.21 -18.64
CA ASN A 33 -11.84 1.18 -18.24
C ASN A 33 -10.58 1.97 -18.64
N LYS A 34 -10.79 3.23 -18.97
CA LYS A 34 -9.67 4.15 -19.24
C LYS A 34 -9.17 4.73 -17.94
N GLY A 35 -7.84 4.90 -17.80
CA GLY A 35 -7.20 5.33 -16.56
C GLY A 35 -7.72 6.65 -15.99
N TYR A 36 -8.18 7.57 -16.84
CA TYR A 36 -8.75 8.85 -16.40
C TYR A 36 -10.15 8.74 -15.76
N ALA A 37 -10.84 7.62 -15.98
CA ALA A 37 -12.16 7.35 -15.44
C ALA A 37 -12.13 6.61 -14.09
N LEU A 38 -10.95 6.29 -13.59
CA LEU A 38 -10.77 5.57 -12.32
C LEU A 38 -10.94 6.49 -11.12
N SER A 39 -11.64 6.03 -10.09
CA SER A 39 -11.64 6.65 -8.77
C SER A 39 -10.24 6.64 -8.13
N GLY A 40 -10.04 7.38 -7.03
CA GLY A 40 -8.77 7.41 -6.30
C GLY A 40 -8.33 6.02 -5.84
N GLY A 41 -9.21 5.27 -5.19
CA GLY A 41 -8.94 3.91 -4.73
C GLY A 41 -8.68 2.91 -5.86
N GLU A 42 -9.44 2.98 -6.95
CA GLU A 42 -9.21 2.15 -8.14
C GLU A 42 -7.85 2.45 -8.78
N ARG A 43 -7.50 3.72 -8.90
CA ARG A 43 -6.20 4.15 -9.42
C ARG A 43 -5.07 3.59 -8.56
N ARG A 44 -5.18 3.69 -7.23
CA ARG A 44 -4.17 3.17 -6.30
C ARG A 44 -3.99 1.66 -6.47
N ARG A 45 -5.07 0.88 -6.58
CA ARG A 45 -4.99 -0.56 -6.84
C ARG A 45 -4.32 -0.90 -8.18
N VAL A 46 -4.60 -0.12 -9.23
CA VAL A 46 -3.91 -0.27 -10.53
C VAL A 46 -2.42 0.08 -10.45
N GLU A 47 -2.03 1.08 -9.67
CA GLU A 47 -0.62 1.43 -9.43
C GLU A 47 0.12 0.29 -8.72
N ILE A 48 -0.48 -0.30 -7.69
CA ILE A 48 0.05 -1.49 -7.01
C ILE A 48 0.16 -2.66 -7.98
N MET A 49 -0.88 -2.93 -8.80
CA MET A 49 -0.84 -3.97 -9.82
C MET A 49 0.36 -3.81 -10.76
N ARG A 50 0.64 -2.58 -11.18
CA ARG A 50 1.78 -2.29 -12.05
C ARG A 50 3.11 -2.61 -11.37
N SER A 51 3.26 -2.24 -10.10
CA SER A 51 4.46 -2.54 -9.31
C SER A 51 4.66 -4.05 -9.12
N LEU A 52 3.57 -4.80 -8.89
CA LEU A 52 3.61 -6.25 -8.70
C LEU A 52 3.86 -7.04 -9.99
N SER A 53 3.70 -6.42 -11.16
CA SER A 53 3.78 -7.12 -12.45
C SER A 53 5.14 -7.77 -12.69
N THR A 54 6.22 -7.19 -12.18
CA THR A 54 7.61 -7.69 -12.31
C THR A 54 7.99 -8.74 -11.26
N ARG A 55 7.05 -9.20 -10.42
CA ARG A 55 7.29 -10.13 -9.30
C ARG A 55 8.39 -9.66 -8.35
N PRO A 56 8.29 -8.43 -7.82
CA PRO A 56 9.28 -7.91 -6.89
C PRO A 56 9.24 -8.68 -5.56
N ARG A 57 10.34 -8.67 -4.82
CA ARG A 57 10.40 -9.16 -3.44
C ARG A 57 10.00 -8.09 -2.43
N PHE A 58 10.07 -6.81 -2.83
CA PHE A 58 9.72 -5.65 -2.03
C PHE A 58 9.00 -4.62 -2.88
N ILE A 59 8.05 -3.90 -2.29
CA ILE A 59 7.43 -2.70 -2.86
C ILE A 59 7.53 -1.54 -1.88
N LEU A 60 7.62 -0.34 -2.43
CA LEU A 60 7.53 0.91 -1.68
C LEU A 60 6.21 1.58 -2.05
N LEU A 61 5.43 1.93 -1.03
CA LEU A 61 4.16 2.64 -1.18
C LEU A 61 4.31 4.01 -0.52
N ASP A 62 4.29 5.03 -1.35
CA ASP A 62 4.39 6.42 -0.89
C ASP A 62 2.98 7.02 -0.81
N GLU A 63 2.58 7.44 0.39
CA GLU A 63 1.27 7.98 0.74
C GLU A 63 0.09 7.15 0.17
N PRO A 64 0.03 5.82 0.40
CA PRO A 64 -0.98 4.97 -0.22
C PRO A 64 -2.42 5.31 0.23
N PHE A 65 -2.60 5.89 1.40
CA PHE A 65 -3.90 6.23 1.96
C PHE A 65 -4.34 7.68 1.68
N ALA A 66 -3.48 8.49 1.06
CA ALA A 66 -3.79 9.89 0.80
C ALA A 66 -4.86 10.06 -0.30
N GLY A 67 -5.86 10.88 -0.03
CA GLY A 67 -6.85 11.32 -1.03
C GLY A 67 -7.80 10.24 -1.53
N ILE A 68 -7.96 9.14 -0.79
CA ILE A 68 -8.95 8.09 -1.08
C ILE A 68 -10.03 8.07 0.01
N ASP A 69 -11.20 7.55 -0.32
CA ASP A 69 -12.32 7.45 0.62
C ASP A 69 -12.12 6.34 1.66
N PRO A 70 -12.82 6.40 2.81
CA PRO A 70 -12.62 5.43 3.91
C PRO A 70 -12.86 3.97 3.53
N LEU A 71 -13.81 3.68 2.62
CA LEU A 71 -14.04 2.31 2.17
C LEU A 71 -12.87 1.80 1.33
N ALA A 72 -12.33 2.66 0.45
CA ALA A 72 -11.15 2.32 -0.34
C ALA A 72 -9.90 2.13 0.54
N VAL A 73 -9.77 2.86 1.67
CA VAL A 73 -8.72 2.62 2.68
C VAL A 73 -8.82 1.21 3.24
N ILE A 74 -10.00 0.80 3.71
CA ILE A 74 -10.21 -0.55 4.26
C ILE A 74 -9.89 -1.64 3.23
N GLU A 75 -10.31 -1.46 1.99
CA GLU A 75 -10.00 -2.40 0.90
C GLU A 75 -8.50 -2.47 0.62
N LEU A 76 -7.82 -1.32 0.61
CA LEU A 76 -6.38 -1.26 0.41
C LEU A 76 -5.60 -1.92 1.56
N GLN A 77 -6.03 -1.73 2.80
CA GLN A 77 -5.46 -2.41 3.96
C GLN A 77 -5.56 -3.93 3.83
N LYS A 78 -6.71 -4.46 3.41
CA LYS A 78 -6.88 -5.91 3.13
C LYS A 78 -5.93 -6.41 2.04
N ILE A 79 -5.75 -5.62 0.99
CA ILE A 79 -4.80 -5.94 -0.09
C ILE A 79 -3.37 -5.99 0.46
N ILE A 80 -2.96 -5.01 1.26
CA ILE A 80 -1.61 -4.94 1.86
C ILE A 80 -1.37 -6.19 2.73
N HIS A 81 -2.32 -6.55 3.59
CA HIS A 81 -2.24 -7.78 4.39
C HIS A 81 -2.10 -9.03 3.51
N GLY A 82 -2.95 -9.18 2.49
CA GLY A 82 -2.88 -10.33 1.59
C GLY A 82 -1.56 -10.42 0.80
N LEU A 83 -0.95 -9.30 0.46
CA LEU A 83 0.37 -9.26 -0.18
C LEU A 83 1.49 -9.65 0.80
N LYS A 84 1.40 -9.19 2.04
CA LYS A 84 2.32 -9.57 3.12
C LYS A 84 2.24 -11.07 3.40
N ASP A 85 1.05 -11.63 3.48
CA ASP A 85 0.83 -13.08 3.68
C ASP A 85 1.43 -13.93 2.55
N LYS A 86 1.53 -13.38 1.35
CA LYS A 86 2.24 -13.98 0.21
C LYS A 86 3.77 -13.82 0.27
N GLY A 87 4.30 -13.24 1.35
CA GLY A 87 5.74 -13.07 1.57
C GLY A 87 6.34 -11.84 0.88
N LEU A 88 5.54 -10.88 0.46
CA LEU A 88 6.02 -9.63 -0.11
C LEU A 88 6.48 -8.67 1.01
N GLY A 89 7.69 -8.15 0.92
CA GLY A 89 8.15 -7.05 1.78
C GLY A 89 7.50 -5.74 1.35
N ILE A 90 6.93 -4.98 2.30
CA ILE A 90 6.25 -3.73 2.01
C ILE A 90 6.80 -2.63 2.90
N LEU A 91 7.28 -1.55 2.29
CA LEU A 91 7.64 -0.31 2.99
C LEU A 91 6.59 0.75 2.65
N ILE A 92 6.01 1.36 3.68
CA ILE A 92 5.00 2.40 3.55
C ILE A 92 5.55 3.70 4.15
N SER A 93 5.42 4.81 3.41
CA SER A 93 5.51 6.15 3.96
C SER A 93 4.12 6.79 3.87
N ASP A 94 3.58 7.27 4.99
CA ASP A 94 2.29 7.96 5.01
C ASP A 94 2.21 8.88 6.25
N HIS A 95 1.44 9.93 6.14
CA HIS A 95 1.11 10.82 7.24
C HIS A 95 -0.17 10.40 8.00
N ASN A 96 -0.96 9.48 7.45
CA ASN A 96 -2.13 8.89 8.09
C ASN A 96 -1.70 7.77 9.05
N VAL A 97 -1.34 8.17 10.27
CA VAL A 97 -0.75 7.24 11.25
C VAL A 97 -1.66 6.07 11.58
N ARG A 98 -2.96 6.35 11.81
CA ARG A 98 -3.93 5.33 12.20
C ARG A 98 -4.03 4.22 11.15
N GLU A 99 -4.20 4.60 9.89
CA GLU A 99 -4.33 3.68 8.77
C GLU A 99 -3.03 2.89 8.55
N THR A 100 -1.89 3.54 8.74
CA THR A 100 -0.56 2.94 8.57
C THR A 100 -0.25 1.94 9.67
N LEU A 101 -0.47 2.30 10.95
CA LEU A 101 -0.22 1.41 12.08
C LEU A 101 -1.09 0.13 12.05
N GLN A 102 -2.28 0.19 11.42
CA GLN A 102 -3.15 -0.98 11.27
C GLN A 102 -2.59 -2.06 10.33
N VAL A 103 -1.65 -1.72 9.45
CA VAL A 103 -1.10 -2.66 8.45
C VAL A 103 0.37 -3.01 8.67
N CYS A 104 1.09 -2.22 9.47
CA CYS A 104 2.51 -2.40 9.71
C CYS A 104 2.79 -3.39 10.84
N ASP A 105 3.82 -4.22 10.68
CA ASP A 105 4.37 -5.02 11.78
C ASP A 105 5.33 -4.18 12.63
N PHE A 106 5.96 -3.17 12.03
CA PHE A 106 6.92 -2.29 12.67
C PHE A 106 6.86 -0.90 12.03
N ALA A 107 6.96 0.15 12.82
CA ALA A 107 6.88 1.52 12.36
C ALA A 107 8.03 2.40 12.89
N TYR A 108 8.32 3.46 12.15
CA TYR A 108 9.26 4.51 12.52
C TYR A 108 8.54 5.86 12.43
N ILE A 109 8.59 6.65 13.49
CA ILE A 109 8.18 8.06 13.43
C ILE A 109 9.41 8.90 13.10
N MET A 110 9.32 9.64 12.00
CA MET A 110 10.40 10.52 11.54
C MET A 110 10.00 11.99 11.60
N ASN A 111 10.91 12.84 12.02
CA ASN A 111 10.75 14.28 11.97
C ASN A 111 12.10 14.94 11.69
N ALA A 112 12.11 15.95 10.83
CA ALA A 112 13.32 16.70 10.45
C ALA A 112 14.53 15.80 10.08
N GLY A 113 14.29 14.69 9.39
CA GLY A 113 15.33 13.74 8.97
C GLY A 113 15.87 12.82 10.08
N GLN A 114 15.25 12.81 11.26
CA GLN A 114 15.63 11.95 12.38
C GLN A 114 14.52 11.01 12.79
N ILE A 115 14.87 9.80 13.20
CA ILE A 115 13.93 8.86 13.80
C ILE A 115 13.69 9.27 15.25
N LEU A 116 12.45 9.63 15.58
CA LEU A 116 12.06 10.01 16.94
C LEU A 116 11.77 8.80 17.82
N THR A 117 11.09 7.81 17.27
CA THR A 117 10.76 6.55 17.94
C THR A 117 10.49 5.47 16.88
N SER A 118 10.58 4.22 17.30
CA SER A 118 10.28 3.06 16.46
C SER A 118 9.80 1.91 17.33
N GLY A 119 8.97 1.03 16.77
CA GLY A 119 8.43 -0.13 17.47
C GLY A 119 7.22 -0.72 16.75
N VAL A 120 6.52 -1.62 17.41
CA VAL A 120 5.19 -2.09 16.99
C VAL A 120 4.16 -0.99 17.25
N ALA A 121 2.94 -1.16 16.76
CA ALA A 121 1.91 -0.12 16.85
C ALA A 121 1.67 0.34 18.30
N GLU A 122 1.63 -0.59 19.24
CA GLU A 122 1.44 -0.34 20.67
C GLU A 122 2.54 0.56 21.24
N ASP A 123 3.81 0.27 20.94
CA ASP A 123 4.97 1.06 21.40
C ASP A 123 4.90 2.50 20.87
N ILE A 124 4.48 2.67 19.62
CA ILE A 124 4.33 3.98 18.99
C ILE A 124 3.23 4.80 19.67
N ILE A 125 2.07 4.17 19.94
CA ILE A 125 0.91 4.82 20.57
C ILE A 125 1.22 5.24 22.02
N GLU A 126 2.00 4.45 22.75
CA GLU A 126 2.40 4.74 24.13
C GLU A 126 3.56 5.72 24.24
N SER A 127 4.29 5.95 23.17
CA SER A 127 5.44 6.85 23.15
C SER A 127 5.05 8.30 23.43
N GLU A 128 5.55 8.85 24.54
CA GLU A 128 5.35 10.27 24.88
C GLU A 128 5.90 11.21 23.79
N VAL A 129 7.01 10.85 23.14
CA VAL A 129 7.62 11.63 22.09
C VAL A 129 6.71 11.64 20.85
N ALA A 130 6.17 10.47 20.46
CA ALA A 130 5.24 10.39 19.34
C ALA A 130 3.96 11.19 19.62
N ARG A 131 3.39 11.09 20.83
CA ARG A 131 2.19 11.84 21.24
C ARG A 131 2.41 13.36 21.20
N LYS A 132 3.48 13.85 21.80
CA LYS A 132 3.75 15.30 21.84
C LYS A 132 4.08 15.91 20.48
N MET A 133 4.78 15.19 19.62
CA MET A 133 5.36 15.77 18.40
C MET A 133 4.57 15.42 17.13
N TYR A 134 3.73 14.38 17.16
CA TYR A 134 3.11 13.90 15.93
C TYR A 134 1.65 13.45 16.09
N LEU A 135 1.33 12.62 17.09
CA LEU A 135 0.01 12.03 17.23
C LEU A 135 -1.04 12.95 17.88
N GLY A 136 -0.60 13.83 18.79
CA GLY A 136 -1.47 14.57 19.70
C GLY A 136 -1.82 13.77 20.95
N GLU A 137 -2.09 14.46 22.06
CA GLU A 137 -2.30 13.83 23.38
C GLU A 137 -3.52 12.91 23.43
N ASN A 138 -4.55 13.19 22.62
CA ASN A 138 -5.82 12.46 22.58
C ASN A 138 -5.88 11.38 21.49
N PHE A 139 -4.74 11.00 20.89
CA PHE A 139 -4.73 9.97 19.86
C PHE A 139 -5.12 8.60 20.41
N THR A 140 -6.09 7.94 19.72
CA THR A 140 -6.54 6.56 19.97
C THR A 140 -6.67 5.83 18.64
N MET A 141 -6.44 4.51 18.65
CA MET A 141 -6.65 3.64 17.47
C MET A 141 -8.14 3.40 17.23
#